data_8ea096c137def805b9700f6134fd3c5e
#
_entry.id   8ea096c137def805b9700f6134fd3c5e
#
_cell.length_a   1.000
_cell.length_b   1.000
_cell.length_c   1.000
_cell.angle_alpha   90.00
_cell.angle_beta   90.00
_cell.angle_gamma   90.00
#
_symmetry.space_group_name_H-M   'P 1'
#
loop_
_entity.id
_entity.type
_entity.pdbx_description
1 polymer ?
#
loop_
_entity_poly.entity_id
_entity_poly.type
_entity_poly.pdbx_seq_one_letter_code
_entity_poly.pdbx_strand_id
1 'polypeptide(L)'
;HRRQMEKFEQEKEREVYHAKIDFFTNVAHEIRTPLTLIKGPLENIILKKQVDAETREDLNVMKQNTERLLNLTNQLLDFRKTESQGFRLNFAKCNITEVLKETHVRFTSLAKQKGLDFTLQVPEKDFYAHVNQEAFTKIISNLLNNGMKYAESYVHVMLEAPQRDDNNLFRIRTVNDGVIIPDAMKEEIFKPFVRFNEQEDGKVTTGTGIGLALSRSLAEFHLGTLVMEAGEESNIFCLTLPVVQDTTITLTPEAEVEIERVNEIPAEQAGKKDNRPAVLVVEDNPDMLTFVVRQLSRDYTVLTATNGAEALQVLDGNYVNLVISDVVMPVMDGFELCKTIKSDLNYSHIPVILLTAKTNIQSKIEGMELGADAYIEKPFSVEYLQACASNLIQNREKLRQAFAESPFIAANTMALTKADEEFIKRLNEVIQINYGNPEFSMDDMADKLNMSRSNFYRKIKGVLDLSPNEFLRLERLKKAAQ
;
A
#
# COMPACT_ATOMS: atom_id res chain seq x y z
N HIS A 1 21.45 28.63 33.74
CA HIS A 1 22.41 27.57 33.42
C HIS A 1 21.75 26.17 33.47
N ARG A 2 21.07 25.78 34.56
CA ARG A 2 20.44 24.46 34.74
C ARG A 2 19.33 24.22 33.71
N ARG A 3 18.41 25.17 33.48
CA ARG A 3 17.36 25.09 32.44
C ARG A 3 17.92 25.06 31.01
N GLN A 4 19.07 25.64 30.74
CA GLN A 4 19.71 25.58 29.42
C GLN A 4 20.40 24.24 29.21
N MET A 5 21.01 23.65 30.23
CA MET A 5 21.56 22.30 30.18
C MET A 5 20.46 21.26 29.98
N GLU A 6 19.36 21.34 30.73
CA GLU A 6 18.20 20.43 30.58
C GLU A 6 17.59 20.53 29.17
N LYS A 7 17.46 21.71 28.58
CA LYS A 7 17.01 21.85 27.18
C LYS A 7 18.00 21.28 26.19
N PHE A 8 19.29 21.49 26.38
CA PHE A 8 20.32 20.93 25.49
C PHE A 8 20.42 19.41 25.57
N GLU A 9 20.27 18.82 26.77
CA GLU A 9 20.17 17.37 26.93
C GLU A 9 18.91 16.81 26.23
N GLN A 10 17.76 17.46 26.40
CA GLN A 10 16.52 17.06 25.71
C GLN A 10 16.62 17.19 24.18
N GLU A 11 17.25 18.24 23.65
CA GLU A 11 17.48 18.40 22.22
C GLU A 11 18.42 17.32 21.69
N LYS A 12 19.51 17.02 22.41
CA LYS A 12 20.45 15.98 22.02
C LYS A 12 19.85 14.55 22.08
N GLU A 13 19.07 14.26 23.11
CA GLU A 13 18.29 13.02 23.17
C GLU A 13 17.32 12.91 22.00
N ARG A 14 16.67 14.01 21.61
CA ARG A 14 15.75 14.08 20.49
C ARG A 14 16.45 13.84 19.15
N GLU A 15 17.62 14.46 18.92
CA GLU A 15 18.43 14.25 17.71
C GLU A 15 18.91 12.80 17.58
N VAL A 16 19.42 12.21 18.66
CA VAL A 16 19.84 10.80 18.70
C VAL A 16 18.65 9.89 18.44
N TYR A 17 17.49 10.22 18.98
CA TYR A 17 16.26 9.49 18.80
C TYR A 17 15.78 9.52 17.34
N HIS A 18 15.76 10.71 16.71
CA HIS A 18 15.39 10.85 15.29
C HIS A 18 16.36 10.10 14.37
N ALA A 19 17.66 10.27 14.56
CA ALA A 19 18.67 9.54 13.79
C ALA A 19 18.50 8.03 13.90
N LYS A 20 18.10 7.53 15.08
CA LYS A 20 17.82 6.11 15.31
C LYS A 20 16.56 5.62 14.58
N ILE A 21 15.53 6.47 14.50
CA ILE A 21 14.29 6.17 13.74
C ILE A 21 14.59 6.09 12.25
N ASP A 22 15.29 7.10 11.70
CA ASP A 22 15.65 7.15 10.29
C ASP A 22 16.52 5.95 9.89
N PHE A 23 17.50 5.59 10.73
CA PHE A 23 18.31 4.41 10.53
C PHE A 23 17.49 3.13 10.41
N PHE A 24 16.55 2.87 11.34
CA PHE A 24 15.72 1.66 11.28
C PHE A 24 14.74 1.66 10.10
N THR A 25 14.24 2.81 9.72
CA THR A 25 13.37 2.94 8.53
C THR A 25 14.15 2.58 7.27
N ASN A 26 15.36 3.10 7.13
CA ASN A 26 16.23 2.82 5.99
C ASN A 26 16.65 1.34 5.95
N VAL A 27 17.08 0.77 7.10
CA VAL A 27 17.44 -0.66 7.20
C VAL A 27 16.25 -1.56 6.83
N ALA A 28 15.06 -1.25 7.29
CA ALA A 28 13.88 -2.04 6.93
C ALA A 28 13.55 -1.96 5.43
N HIS A 29 13.77 -0.78 4.82
CA HIS A 29 13.63 -0.60 3.37
C HIS A 29 14.69 -1.42 2.63
N GLU A 30 15.95 -1.34 3.05
CA GLU A 30 17.06 -2.09 2.47
C GLU A 30 16.92 -3.61 2.62
N ILE A 31 16.26 -4.11 3.68
CA ILE A 31 15.95 -5.54 3.84
C ILE A 31 14.76 -5.96 2.96
N ARG A 32 13.75 -5.10 2.78
CA ARG A 32 12.53 -5.44 2.02
C ARG A 32 12.81 -5.63 0.54
N THR A 33 13.69 -4.82 -0.04
CA THR A 33 14.07 -4.91 -1.46
C THR A 33 14.66 -6.28 -1.82
N PRO A 34 15.73 -6.80 -1.17
CA PRO A 34 16.24 -8.15 -1.47
C PRO A 34 15.22 -9.25 -1.18
N LEU A 35 14.36 -9.10 -0.17
CA LEU A 35 13.30 -10.08 0.08
C LEU A 35 12.25 -10.10 -1.04
N THR A 36 11.93 -8.96 -1.65
CA THR A 36 11.08 -8.89 -2.84
C THR A 36 11.73 -9.62 -4.03
N LEU A 37 13.04 -9.43 -4.21
CA LEU A 37 13.84 -10.09 -5.25
C LEU A 37 13.98 -11.61 -5.05
N ILE A 38 13.83 -12.10 -3.82
CA ILE A 38 13.79 -13.54 -3.52
C ILE A 38 12.36 -14.07 -3.71
N LYS A 39 11.36 -13.38 -3.18
CA LYS A 39 9.96 -13.82 -3.20
C LYS A 39 9.41 -13.95 -4.61
N GLY A 40 9.59 -12.93 -5.45
CA GLY A 40 9.06 -12.91 -6.82
C GLY A 40 9.55 -14.09 -7.68
N PRO A 41 10.87 -14.34 -7.83
CA PRO A 41 11.38 -15.50 -8.55
C PRO A 41 10.93 -16.84 -7.96
N LEU A 42 10.85 -16.98 -6.63
CA LEU A 42 10.36 -18.19 -5.98
C LEU A 42 8.91 -18.49 -6.36
N GLU A 43 8.03 -17.51 -6.28
CA GLU A 43 6.63 -17.66 -6.69
C GLU A 43 6.53 -18.07 -8.16
N ASN A 44 7.28 -17.41 -9.05
CA ASN A 44 7.33 -17.75 -10.48
C ASN A 44 7.80 -19.19 -10.75
N ILE A 45 8.75 -19.72 -9.96
CA ILE A 45 9.23 -21.10 -10.13
C ILE A 45 8.20 -22.10 -9.60
N ILE A 46 7.57 -21.84 -8.44
CA ILE A 46 6.55 -22.70 -7.84
C ILE A 46 5.33 -22.84 -8.75
N LEU A 47 4.96 -21.79 -9.49
CA LEU A 47 3.84 -21.80 -10.44
C LEU A 47 4.13 -22.60 -11.71
N LYS A 48 5.39 -22.88 -12.04
CA LYS A 48 5.74 -23.72 -13.20
C LYS A 48 5.38 -25.18 -12.96
N LYS A 49 4.69 -25.80 -13.91
CA LYS A 49 4.23 -27.19 -13.83
C LYS A 49 5.37 -28.25 -13.88
N GLN A 50 6.60 -27.86 -14.15
CA GLN A 50 7.75 -28.77 -14.40
C GLN A 50 8.74 -28.86 -13.23
N VAL A 51 8.32 -28.52 -12.00
CA VAL A 51 9.17 -28.66 -10.82
C VAL A 51 8.88 -29.99 -10.16
N ASP A 52 9.92 -30.82 -9.90
CA ASP A 52 9.81 -32.07 -9.15
C ASP A 52 9.35 -31.82 -7.69
N ALA A 53 8.92 -32.88 -7.01
CA ALA A 53 8.32 -32.77 -5.68
C ALA A 53 9.33 -32.28 -4.62
N GLU A 54 10.58 -32.74 -4.69
CA GLU A 54 11.65 -32.38 -3.74
C GLU A 54 12.05 -30.91 -3.89
N THR A 55 12.31 -30.46 -5.12
CA THR A 55 12.59 -29.04 -5.43
C THR A 55 11.42 -28.13 -5.03
N ARG A 56 10.16 -28.59 -5.21
CA ARG A 56 8.98 -27.83 -4.79
C ARG A 56 8.90 -27.66 -3.27
N GLU A 57 9.28 -28.69 -2.51
CA GLU A 57 9.32 -28.63 -1.06
C GLU A 57 10.38 -27.63 -0.58
N ASP A 58 11.58 -27.65 -1.15
CA ASP A 58 12.66 -26.70 -0.87
C ASP A 58 12.23 -25.26 -1.20
N LEU A 59 11.61 -25.02 -2.35
CA LEU A 59 11.08 -23.71 -2.74
C LEU A 59 9.99 -23.21 -1.78
N ASN A 60 9.12 -24.10 -1.28
CA ASN A 60 8.12 -23.75 -0.27
C ASN A 60 8.78 -23.36 1.06
N VAL A 61 9.83 -24.05 1.48
CA VAL A 61 10.62 -23.70 2.67
C VAL A 61 11.25 -22.32 2.51
N MET A 62 11.85 -22.03 1.35
CA MET A 62 12.43 -20.73 1.05
C MET A 62 11.36 -19.62 1.06
N LYS A 63 10.19 -19.86 0.45
CA LYS A 63 9.05 -18.94 0.45
C LYS A 63 8.60 -18.62 1.88
N GLN A 64 8.38 -19.64 2.71
CA GLN A 64 7.98 -19.47 4.11
C GLN A 64 8.99 -18.64 4.92
N ASN A 65 10.30 -18.90 4.72
CA ASN A 65 11.34 -18.12 5.41
C ASN A 65 11.39 -16.66 4.91
N THR A 66 11.21 -16.43 3.62
CA THR A 66 11.14 -15.07 3.06
C THR A 66 9.95 -14.30 3.62
N GLU A 67 8.76 -14.92 3.66
CA GLU A 67 7.55 -14.33 4.26
C GLU A 67 7.74 -14.07 5.76
N ARG A 68 8.43 -14.96 6.47
CA ARG A 68 8.77 -14.77 7.88
C ARG A 68 9.67 -13.55 8.07
N LEU A 69 10.73 -13.38 7.28
CA LEU A 69 11.61 -12.22 7.35
C LEU A 69 10.87 -10.91 7.04
N LEU A 70 9.98 -10.92 6.06
CA LEU A 70 9.12 -9.78 5.75
C LEU A 70 8.22 -9.40 6.92
N ASN A 71 7.59 -10.38 7.56
CA ASN A 71 6.75 -10.15 8.74
C ASN A 71 7.56 -9.58 9.90
N LEU A 72 8.81 -10.05 10.11
CA LEU A 72 9.72 -9.52 11.12
C LEU A 72 10.06 -8.05 10.87
N THR A 73 10.40 -7.72 9.62
CA THR A 73 10.72 -6.35 9.20
C THR A 73 9.52 -5.42 9.40
N ASN A 74 8.31 -5.88 9.04
CA ASN A 74 7.09 -5.10 9.23
C ASN A 74 6.76 -4.89 10.72
N GLN A 75 6.90 -5.91 11.55
CA GLN A 75 6.71 -5.78 13.01
C GLN A 75 7.70 -4.78 13.63
N LEU A 76 8.96 -4.78 13.18
CA LEU A 76 9.95 -3.81 13.64
C LEU A 76 9.57 -2.37 13.25
N LEU A 77 9.11 -2.17 12.00
CA LEU A 77 8.63 -0.87 11.52
C LEU A 77 7.39 -0.39 12.29
N ASP A 78 6.42 -1.27 12.50
CA ASP A 78 5.20 -0.94 13.24
C ASP A 78 5.51 -0.60 14.70
N PHE A 79 6.40 -1.36 15.35
CA PHE A 79 6.87 -1.03 16.70
C PHE A 79 7.55 0.34 16.74
N ARG A 80 8.38 0.67 15.76
CA ARG A 80 9.02 1.98 15.67
C ARG A 80 8.07 3.13 15.45
N LYS A 81 6.99 2.93 14.67
CA LYS A 81 5.95 3.96 14.51
C LYS A 81 5.30 4.29 15.87
N THR A 82 5.07 3.30 16.73
CA THR A 82 4.50 3.53 18.06
C THR A 82 5.46 4.23 19.02
N GLU A 83 6.78 4.12 18.83
CA GLU A 83 7.76 4.88 19.62
C GLU A 83 7.94 6.34 19.15
N SER A 84 7.45 6.71 17.94
CA SER A 84 7.63 8.06 17.39
C SER A 84 6.71 9.08 18.07
N GLN A 85 7.25 10.25 18.45
CA GLN A 85 6.45 11.35 18.97
C GLN A 85 5.49 11.87 17.90
N GLY A 86 4.18 11.85 18.18
CA GLY A 86 3.15 12.35 17.27
C GLY A 86 2.38 11.23 16.55
N PHE A 87 2.67 9.95 16.80
CA PHE A 87 1.81 8.87 16.32
C PHE A 87 0.39 9.03 16.90
N ARG A 88 -0.61 9.05 16.03
CA ARG A 88 -2.03 9.14 16.41
C ARG A 88 -2.81 8.04 15.71
N LEU A 89 -3.74 7.45 16.42
CA LEU A 89 -4.71 6.52 15.85
C LEU A 89 -5.98 7.28 15.45
N ASN A 90 -6.53 6.95 14.31
CA ASN A 90 -7.86 7.40 13.92
C ASN A 90 -8.88 6.43 14.51
N PHE A 91 -9.78 6.92 15.35
CA PHE A 91 -10.80 6.11 15.98
C PHE A 91 -12.11 6.19 15.19
N ALA A 92 -12.72 5.04 14.94
CA ALA A 92 -14.04 4.94 14.32
C ALA A 92 -14.92 4.00 15.13
N LYS A 93 -16.25 4.16 15.03
CA LYS A 93 -17.20 3.23 15.62
C LYS A 93 -17.08 1.89 14.91
N CYS A 94 -16.65 0.87 15.63
CA CYS A 94 -16.37 -0.47 15.11
C CYS A 94 -17.22 -1.51 15.84
N ASN A 95 -17.71 -2.53 15.12
CA ASN A 95 -18.37 -3.70 15.71
C ASN A 95 -17.31 -4.67 16.22
N ILE A 96 -17.00 -4.61 17.52
CA ILE A 96 -15.98 -5.44 18.18
C ILE A 96 -16.33 -6.93 18.10
N THR A 97 -17.62 -7.25 18.24
CA THR A 97 -18.12 -8.63 18.16
C THR A 97 -17.83 -9.24 16.80
N GLU A 98 -18.03 -8.49 15.72
CA GLU A 98 -17.80 -8.93 14.35
C GLU A 98 -16.31 -9.13 14.07
N VAL A 99 -15.46 -8.17 14.43
CA VAL A 99 -13.99 -8.28 14.26
C VAL A 99 -13.44 -9.49 15.00
N LEU A 100 -13.94 -9.78 16.22
CA LEU A 100 -13.53 -10.98 16.95
C LEU A 100 -14.00 -12.27 16.28
N LYS A 101 -15.24 -12.32 15.76
CA LYS A 101 -15.77 -13.47 15.02
C LYS A 101 -14.97 -13.74 13.74
N GLU A 102 -14.71 -12.71 12.96
CA GLU A 102 -13.89 -12.84 11.73
C GLU A 102 -12.46 -13.32 12.05
N THR A 103 -11.85 -12.76 13.10
CA THR A 103 -10.51 -13.18 13.52
C THR A 103 -10.53 -14.62 14.03
N HIS A 104 -11.55 -15.02 14.81
CA HIS A 104 -11.74 -16.41 15.27
C HIS A 104 -11.84 -17.38 14.09
N VAL A 105 -12.64 -17.08 13.06
CA VAL A 105 -12.78 -17.91 11.86
C VAL A 105 -11.43 -18.11 11.17
N ARG A 106 -10.61 -17.06 11.03
CA ARG A 106 -9.27 -17.14 10.42
C ARG A 106 -8.32 -18.11 11.15
N PHE A 107 -8.41 -18.19 12.48
CA PHE A 107 -7.55 -19.04 13.29
C PHE A 107 -8.11 -20.47 13.52
N THR A 108 -9.38 -20.71 13.21
CA THR A 108 -10.03 -22.02 13.42
C THR A 108 -9.34 -23.16 12.67
N SER A 109 -8.89 -22.95 11.45
CA SER A 109 -8.18 -23.98 10.66
C SER A 109 -6.85 -24.35 11.31
N LEU A 110 -6.10 -23.36 11.82
CA LEU A 110 -4.83 -23.57 12.51
C LEU A 110 -5.03 -24.32 13.84
N ALA A 111 -6.06 -23.95 14.61
CA ALA A 111 -6.42 -24.64 15.85
C ALA A 111 -6.74 -26.12 15.60
N LYS A 112 -7.57 -26.41 14.59
CA LYS A 112 -7.90 -27.79 14.18
C LYS A 112 -6.65 -28.59 13.77
N GLN A 113 -5.75 -27.99 13.00
CA GLN A 113 -4.50 -28.64 12.59
C GLN A 113 -3.61 -28.99 13.79
N LYS A 114 -3.64 -28.16 14.85
CA LYS A 114 -2.87 -28.39 16.08
C LYS A 114 -3.61 -29.23 17.13
N GLY A 115 -4.87 -29.58 16.90
CA GLY A 115 -5.71 -30.32 17.87
C GLY A 115 -6.12 -29.50 19.10
N LEU A 116 -6.16 -28.15 18.99
CA LEU A 116 -6.50 -27.26 20.10
C LEU A 116 -8.00 -27.02 20.15
N ASP A 117 -8.56 -27.00 21.38
CA ASP A 117 -9.91 -26.47 21.64
C ASP A 117 -9.88 -24.94 21.60
N PHE A 118 -10.51 -24.36 20.56
CA PHE A 118 -10.51 -22.92 20.33
C PHE A 118 -11.91 -22.36 20.41
N THR A 119 -12.19 -21.59 21.44
CA THR A 119 -13.53 -21.04 21.72
C THR A 119 -13.52 -19.52 21.79
N LEU A 120 -14.65 -18.94 21.35
CA LEU A 120 -14.91 -17.50 21.43
C LEU A 120 -16.23 -17.27 22.17
N GLN A 121 -16.18 -16.54 23.29
CA GLN A 121 -17.35 -16.08 24.05
C GLN A 121 -17.55 -14.59 23.81
N VAL A 122 -18.71 -14.23 23.27
CA VAL A 122 -19.11 -12.84 23.02
C VAL A 122 -20.54 -12.63 23.54
N PRO A 123 -20.92 -11.39 23.89
CA PRO A 123 -22.30 -11.07 24.25
C PRO A 123 -23.29 -11.45 23.14
N GLU A 124 -24.56 -11.75 23.51
CA GLU A 124 -25.62 -12.04 22.54
C GLU A 124 -25.90 -10.88 21.58
N LYS A 125 -25.75 -9.64 22.07
CA LYS A 125 -25.91 -8.43 21.30
C LYS A 125 -24.56 -7.94 20.78
N ASP A 126 -24.54 -7.44 19.55
CA ASP A 126 -23.36 -6.82 18.97
C ASP A 126 -22.87 -5.66 19.84
N PHE A 127 -21.58 -5.66 20.14
CA PHE A 127 -20.92 -4.66 20.95
C PHE A 127 -20.08 -3.73 20.10
N TYR A 128 -20.30 -2.41 20.26
CA TYR A 128 -19.62 -1.36 19.48
C TYR A 128 -18.73 -0.51 20.38
N ALA A 129 -17.52 -0.19 19.91
CA ALA A 129 -16.61 0.75 20.57
C ALA A 129 -15.89 1.62 19.53
N HIS A 130 -15.33 2.75 19.98
CA HIS A 130 -14.48 3.59 19.11
C HIS A 130 -13.04 3.11 19.19
N VAL A 131 -12.57 2.44 18.15
CA VAL A 131 -11.20 1.90 18.04
C VAL A 131 -10.63 2.17 16.65
N ASN A 132 -9.32 2.11 16.54
CA ASN A 132 -8.68 1.95 15.25
C ASN A 132 -8.71 0.46 14.87
N GLN A 133 -9.53 0.09 13.89
CA GLN A 133 -9.80 -1.30 13.54
C GLN A 133 -8.52 -2.08 13.16
N GLU A 134 -7.60 -1.46 12.43
CA GLU A 134 -6.34 -2.09 12.02
C GLU A 134 -5.45 -2.40 13.24
N ALA A 135 -5.22 -1.42 14.11
CA ALA A 135 -4.43 -1.58 15.32
C ALA A 135 -5.08 -2.58 16.28
N PHE A 136 -6.39 -2.52 16.46
CA PHE A 136 -7.15 -3.46 17.26
C PHE A 136 -7.02 -4.90 16.74
N THR A 137 -7.20 -5.11 15.42
CA THR A 137 -7.04 -6.42 14.77
C THR A 137 -5.61 -6.95 14.93
N LYS A 138 -4.59 -6.07 14.87
CA LYS A 138 -3.18 -6.44 15.12
C LYS A 138 -2.96 -6.93 16.54
N ILE A 139 -3.53 -6.25 17.55
CA ILE A 139 -3.44 -6.69 18.96
C ILE A 139 -4.04 -8.09 19.10
N ILE A 140 -5.28 -8.28 18.66
CA ILE A 140 -5.99 -9.57 18.79
C ILE A 140 -5.24 -10.68 18.05
N SER A 141 -4.80 -10.43 16.82
CA SER A 141 -4.05 -11.41 16.01
C SER A 141 -2.73 -11.81 16.69
N ASN A 142 -2.01 -10.89 17.31
CA ASN A 142 -0.79 -11.18 18.06
C ASN A 142 -1.06 -12.05 19.30
N LEU A 143 -2.11 -11.75 20.07
CA LEU A 143 -2.51 -12.53 21.24
C LEU A 143 -2.92 -13.95 20.83
N LEU A 144 -3.72 -14.09 19.76
CA LEU A 144 -4.12 -15.39 19.22
C LEU A 144 -2.94 -16.19 18.67
N ASN A 145 -2.03 -15.55 17.93
CA ASN A 145 -0.81 -16.23 17.45
C ASN A 145 0.01 -16.77 18.61
N ASN A 146 0.16 -16.01 19.70
CA ASN A 146 0.82 -16.48 20.91
C ASN A 146 0.07 -17.64 21.54
N GLY A 147 -1.25 -17.53 21.73
CA GLY A 147 -2.10 -18.62 22.22
C GLY A 147 -1.91 -19.89 21.39
N MET A 148 -2.12 -19.81 20.07
CA MET A 148 -1.96 -20.95 19.17
C MET A 148 -0.54 -21.55 19.17
N LYS A 149 0.47 -20.76 19.49
CA LYS A 149 1.87 -21.19 19.49
C LYS A 149 2.24 -21.93 20.79
N TYR A 150 1.75 -21.48 21.92
CA TYR A 150 2.19 -21.92 23.23
C TYR A 150 1.16 -22.77 23.98
N ALA A 151 -0.11 -22.83 23.54
CA ALA A 151 -1.12 -23.68 24.13
C ALA A 151 -0.78 -25.16 23.97
N GLU A 152 -1.16 -25.95 24.97
CA GLU A 152 -1.08 -27.41 24.96
C GLU A 152 -2.40 -28.04 24.50
N SER A 153 -3.54 -27.60 25.00
CA SER A 153 -4.85 -28.16 24.66
C SER A 153 -5.93 -27.13 24.31
N TYR A 154 -5.88 -25.91 24.87
CA TYR A 154 -6.94 -24.93 24.56
C TYR A 154 -6.49 -23.49 24.45
N VAL A 155 -7.29 -22.71 23.68
CA VAL A 155 -7.23 -21.25 23.61
C VAL A 155 -8.66 -20.71 23.70
N HIS A 156 -8.97 -19.91 24.74
CA HIS A 156 -10.26 -19.29 24.92
C HIS A 156 -10.17 -17.78 24.80
N VAL A 157 -11.12 -17.19 24.08
CA VAL A 157 -11.25 -15.73 23.96
C VAL A 157 -12.60 -15.29 24.51
N MET A 158 -12.60 -14.29 25.37
CA MET A 158 -13.80 -13.79 26.02
C MET A 158 -13.89 -12.27 25.86
N LEU A 159 -15.01 -11.76 25.35
CA LEU A 159 -15.34 -10.34 25.34
C LEU A 159 -16.25 -10.01 26.50
N GLU A 160 -15.79 -9.16 27.39
CA GLU A 160 -16.57 -8.65 28.54
C GLU A 160 -16.99 -7.20 28.25
N ALA A 161 -18.29 -7.00 28.06
CA ALA A 161 -18.86 -5.67 27.91
C ALA A 161 -18.83 -4.90 29.24
N PRO A 162 -18.81 -3.55 29.23
CA PRO A 162 -18.78 -2.73 30.43
C PRO A 162 -19.93 -3.08 31.42
N GLN A 163 -19.59 -3.28 32.68
CA GLN A 163 -20.58 -3.35 33.76
C GLN A 163 -20.88 -1.93 34.23
N ARG A 164 -22.06 -1.74 34.93
CA ARG A 164 -22.57 -0.40 35.28
C ARG A 164 -21.62 0.48 36.12
N ASP A 165 -20.59 -0.10 36.74
CA ASP A 165 -19.61 0.59 37.60
C ASP A 165 -18.19 0.71 36.94
N ASP A 166 -17.98 0.26 35.72
CA ASP A 166 -16.65 0.02 35.12
C ASP A 166 -16.20 1.12 34.16
N ASN A 167 -16.29 2.39 34.53
CA ASN A 167 -15.77 3.57 33.83
C ASN A 167 -15.85 3.54 32.27
N ASN A 168 -16.88 2.85 31.72
CA ASN A 168 -17.05 2.70 30.27
C ASN A 168 -15.88 1.96 29.56
N LEU A 169 -15.28 0.97 30.27
CA LEU A 169 -14.21 0.12 29.74
C LEU A 169 -14.76 -1.25 29.35
N PHE A 170 -14.25 -1.82 28.26
CA PHE A 170 -14.50 -3.23 27.90
C PHE A 170 -13.20 -4.03 27.97
N ARG A 171 -13.32 -5.35 28.20
CA ARG A 171 -12.17 -6.23 28.32
C ARG A 171 -12.24 -7.39 27.34
N ILE A 172 -11.06 -7.78 26.84
CA ILE A 172 -10.90 -9.01 26.07
C ILE A 172 -9.82 -9.84 26.74
N ARG A 173 -10.23 -11.04 27.20
CA ARG A 173 -9.30 -12.00 27.76
C ARG A 173 -8.98 -13.10 26.77
N THR A 174 -7.68 -13.35 26.58
CA THR A 174 -7.18 -14.50 25.83
C THR A 174 -6.47 -15.42 26.80
N VAL A 175 -6.98 -16.65 26.93
CA VAL A 175 -6.53 -17.65 27.90
C VAL A 175 -5.97 -18.85 27.17
N ASN A 176 -4.81 -19.35 27.61
CA ASN A 176 -4.22 -20.59 27.11
C ASN A 176 -3.52 -21.37 28.25
N ASP A 177 -3.46 -22.69 28.11
CA ASP A 177 -2.90 -23.65 29.05
C ASP A 177 -1.43 -24.05 28.78
N GLY A 178 -0.70 -23.24 28.04
CA GLY A 178 0.74 -23.48 27.82
C GLY A 178 1.58 -23.26 29.06
N VAL A 179 2.90 -23.44 28.93
CA VAL A 179 3.86 -23.25 30.04
C VAL A 179 3.57 -21.94 30.77
N ILE A 180 3.35 -22.03 32.10
CA ILE A 180 2.97 -20.90 32.93
C ILE A 180 4.13 -19.92 33.04
N ILE A 181 3.84 -18.66 32.77
CA ILE A 181 4.78 -17.55 32.84
C ILE A 181 4.90 -17.11 34.31
N PRO A 182 6.12 -17.18 34.92
CA PRO A 182 6.32 -16.78 36.31
C PRO A 182 5.98 -15.31 36.56
N ASP A 183 5.56 -14.97 37.77
CA ASP A 183 5.19 -13.59 38.15
C ASP A 183 6.31 -12.57 37.87
N ALA A 184 7.56 -12.96 38.08
CA ALA A 184 8.73 -12.12 37.79
C ALA A 184 8.88 -11.77 36.30
N MET A 185 8.29 -12.56 35.40
CA MET A 185 8.38 -12.36 33.94
C MET A 185 7.14 -11.68 33.36
N LYS A 186 6.04 -11.54 34.11
CA LYS A 186 4.75 -10.98 33.59
C LYS A 186 4.90 -9.58 32.99
N GLU A 187 5.75 -8.73 33.55
CA GLU A 187 6.07 -7.43 32.98
C GLU A 187 7.19 -7.50 31.93
N GLU A 188 8.17 -8.38 32.14
CA GLU A 188 9.32 -8.49 31.25
C GLU A 188 8.94 -8.97 29.84
N ILE A 189 7.93 -9.85 29.69
CA ILE A 189 7.47 -10.35 28.38
C ILE A 189 6.90 -9.27 27.46
N PHE A 190 6.54 -8.09 27.98
CA PHE A 190 6.10 -6.93 27.20
C PHE A 190 7.24 -6.02 26.77
N LYS A 191 8.48 -6.28 27.22
CA LYS A 191 9.66 -5.55 26.72
C LYS A 191 10.07 -6.09 25.35
N PRO A 192 10.54 -5.21 24.44
CA PRO A 192 10.99 -5.63 23.11
C PRO A 192 12.11 -6.65 23.19
N PHE A 193 12.07 -7.66 22.33
CA PHE A 193 13.06 -8.72 22.18
C PHE A 193 13.15 -9.71 23.36
N VAL A 194 12.32 -9.57 24.40
CA VAL A 194 12.27 -10.53 25.51
C VAL A 194 11.49 -11.77 25.11
N ARG A 195 12.02 -12.93 25.45
CA ARG A 195 11.44 -14.25 25.17
C ARG A 195 11.53 -15.13 26.42
N PHE A 196 10.44 -15.85 26.69
CA PHE A 196 10.38 -16.84 27.76
C PHE A 196 10.60 -18.23 27.17
N ASN A 197 11.40 -19.08 27.81
CA ASN A 197 11.79 -20.44 27.38
C ASN A 197 12.79 -20.56 26.21
N GLU A 198 13.94 -19.89 26.28
CA GLU A 198 15.04 -20.18 25.32
C GLU A 198 15.89 -21.41 25.69
N GLN A 199 15.74 -22.02 26.89
CA GLN A 199 16.74 -22.95 27.44
C GLN A 199 16.28 -24.38 27.79
N GLU A 200 15.01 -24.75 27.59
CA GLU A 200 14.61 -26.14 27.86
C GLU A 200 14.15 -26.85 26.57
N ASP A 201 14.79 -27.97 26.23
CA ASP A 201 14.49 -28.96 25.18
C ASP A 201 14.95 -28.74 23.73
N GLY A 202 15.91 -27.90 23.41
CA GLY A 202 16.51 -27.92 22.06
C GLY A 202 15.54 -27.56 20.89
N LYS A 203 14.27 -27.26 21.14
CA LYS A 203 13.33 -26.72 20.17
C LYS A 203 13.43 -25.22 20.15
N VAL A 204 14.11 -24.68 19.14
CA VAL A 204 14.14 -23.25 18.85
C VAL A 204 12.71 -22.75 18.63
N THR A 205 12.10 -22.16 19.67
CA THR A 205 10.77 -21.53 19.52
C THR A 205 10.89 -20.30 18.64
N THR A 206 10.20 -20.31 17.50
CA THR A 206 10.23 -19.25 16.51
C THR A 206 9.42 -18.03 16.97
N GLY A 207 10.06 -16.87 17.19
CA GLY A 207 9.36 -15.61 17.53
C GLY A 207 10.34 -14.44 17.62
N THR A 208 9.86 -13.19 17.42
CA THR A 208 10.68 -11.98 17.43
C THR A 208 10.86 -11.33 18.79
N GLY A 209 9.95 -11.64 19.74
CA GLY A 209 9.85 -10.91 21.00
C GLY A 209 9.31 -9.46 20.85
N ILE A 210 8.78 -9.09 19.67
CA ILE A 210 8.24 -7.73 19.40
C ILE A 210 6.72 -7.70 19.54
N GLY A 211 6.03 -8.82 19.28
CA GLY A 211 4.57 -8.86 19.17
C GLY A 211 3.83 -8.34 20.42
N LEU A 212 4.20 -8.80 21.61
CA LEU A 212 3.57 -8.35 22.87
C LEU A 212 3.91 -6.89 23.18
N ALA A 213 5.14 -6.45 22.95
CA ALA A 213 5.57 -5.06 23.12
C ALA A 213 4.77 -4.12 22.20
N LEU A 214 4.63 -4.48 20.93
CA LEU A 214 3.79 -3.74 19.97
C LEU A 214 2.32 -3.72 20.39
N SER A 215 1.76 -4.86 20.82
CA SER A 215 0.36 -4.94 21.26
C SER A 215 0.09 -4.06 22.48
N ARG A 216 1.01 -3.99 23.43
CA ARG A 216 0.93 -3.11 24.59
C ARG A 216 0.97 -1.64 24.18
N SER A 217 1.92 -1.24 23.35
CA SER A 217 1.99 0.13 22.83
C SER A 217 0.71 0.52 22.07
N LEU A 218 0.17 -0.34 21.22
CA LEU A 218 -1.08 -0.08 20.51
C LEU A 218 -2.28 0.02 21.48
N ALA A 219 -2.33 -0.76 22.57
CA ALA A 219 -3.35 -0.64 23.61
C ALA A 219 -3.24 0.70 24.35
N GLU A 220 -2.01 1.15 24.67
CA GLU A 220 -1.75 2.45 25.30
C GLU A 220 -2.17 3.62 24.40
N PHE A 221 -1.95 3.54 23.08
CA PHE A 221 -2.47 4.52 22.13
C PHE A 221 -3.99 4.55 22.03
N HIS A 222 -4.67 3.45 22.39
CA HIS A 222 -6.12 3.41 22.58
C HIS A 222 -6.56 3.89 23.98
N LEU A 223 -5.66 4.51 24.76
CA LEU A 223 -5.90 4.89 26.15
C LEU A 223 -6.31 3.72 27.03
N GLY A 224 -5.88 2.52 26.68
CA GLY A 224 -6.15 1.27 27.37
C GLY A 224 -4.90 0.63 27.95
N THR A 225 -5.03 -0.62 28.35
CA THR A 225 -3.94 -1.42 28.93
C THR A 225 -3.95 -2.84 28.38
N LEU A 226 -2.77 -3.43 28.28
CA LEU A 226 -2.60 -4.86 28.03
C LEU A 226 -1.69 -5.42 29.11
N VAL A 227 -2.24 -6.32 29.92
CA VAL A 227 -1.55 -6.94 31.07
C VAL A 227 -1.72 -8.45 31.06
N MET A 228 -0.85 -9.14 31.79
CA MET A 228 -0.99 -10.53 32.10
C MET A 228 -1.57 -10.68 33.52
N GLU A 229 -2.76 -11.28 33.63
CA GLU A 229 -3.41 -11.55 34.91
C GLU A 229 -2.81 -12.80 35.57
N ALA A 230 -2.98 -12.93 36.87
CA ALA A 230 -2.58 -14.13 37.60
C ALA A 230 -3.58 -15.26 37.28
N GLY A 231 -3.08 -16.35 36.73
CA GLY A 231 -3.83 -17.62 36.61
C GLY A 231 -3.06 -18.73 37.37
N GLU A 232 -3.78 -19.65 38.02
CA GLU A 232 -3.14 -20.76 38.72
C GLU A 232 -2.66 -21.85 37.75
N GLU A 233 -3.40 -22.10 36.65
CA GLU A 233 -3.14 -23.17 35.68
C GLU A 233 -3.20 -22.66 34.21
N SER A 234 -3.22 -21.35 33.97
CA SER A 234 -3.33 -20.78 32.63
C SER A 234 -2.69 -19.40 32.52
N ASN A 235 -2.23 -19.07 31.33
CA ASN A 235 -1.77 -17.73 30.98
C ASN A 235 -2.97 -16.89 30.51
N ILE A 236 -3.22 -15.77 31.17
CA ILE A 236 -4.35 -14.88 30.89
C ILE A 236 -3.83 -13.52 30.45
N PHE A 237 -4.02 -13.18 29.19
CA PHE A 237 -3.73 -11.84 28.65
C PHE A 237 -5.04 -11.03 28.64
N CYS A 238 -5.05 -9.91 29.35
CA CYS A 238 -6.21 -9.02 29.46
C CYS A 238 -5.94 -7.70 28.76
N LEU A 239 -6.68 -7.46 27.66
CA LEU A 239 -6.73 -6.18 26.98
C LEU A 239 -7.93 -5.39 27.50
N THR A 240 -7.70 -4.19 28.03
CA THR A 240 -8.75 -3.28 28.52
C THR A 240 -8.73 -2.00 27.70
N LEU A 241 -9.85 -1.64 27.08
CA LEU A 241 -9.97 -0.44 26.23
C LEU A 241 -11.22 0.36 26.60
N PRO A 242 -11.20 1.71 26.43
CA PRO A 242 -12.40 2.55 26.57
C PRO A 242 -13.37 2.34 25.41
N VAL A 243 -14.68 2.36 25.71
CA VAL A 243 -15.74 2.24 24.69
C VAL A 243 -15.83 3.50 23.83
N VAL A 244 -15.61 4.67 24.43
CA VAL A 244 -15.67 5.96 23.74
C VAL A 244 -14.31 6.63 23.86
N GLN A 245 -13.80 7.08 22.72
CA GLN A 245 -12.57 7.85 22.62
C GLN A 245 -12.87 9.15 21.87
N ASP A 246 -12.21 10.25 22.24
CA ASP A 246 -12.39 11.53 21.57
C ASP A 246 -11.92 11.43 20.12
N THR A 247 -12.89 11.50 19.23
CA THR A 247 -12.65 11.49 17.78
C THR A 247 -12.25 12.87 17.32
N THR A 248 -11.01 13.07 16.92
CA THR A 248 -10.69 14.17 16.01
C THR A 248 -11.25 13.80 14.62
N ILE A 249 -12.43 14.34 14.33
CA ILE A 249 -13.14 14.05 13.08
C ILE A 249 -12.40 14.73 11.94
N THR A 250 -11.79 13.95 11.06
CA THR A 250 -11.59 14.33 9.68
C THR A 250 -12.44 13.37 8.84
N LEU A 251 -13.60 13.85 8.44
CA LEU A 251 -14.51 13.12 7.54
C LEU A 251 -13.90 13.14 6.14
N THR A 252 -13.46 11.98 5.67
CA THR A 252 -13.38 11.69 4.23
C THR A 252 -14.14 10.39 3.99
N PRO A 253 -15.12 10.38 3.07
CA PRO A 253 -15.88 9.17 2.76
C PRO A 253 -14.98 8.18 2.04
N GLU A 254 -14.94 6.97 2.55
CA GLU A 254 -14.41 5.82 1.83
C GLU A 254 -15.28 5.57 0.59
N ALA A 255 -14.69 5.74 -0.58
CA ALA A 255 -15.24 5.18 -1.80
C ALA A 255 -14.79 3.71 -1.87
N GLU A 256 -15.68 2.80 -1.53
CA GLU A 256 -15.56 1.38 -1.86
C GLU A 256 -15.52 1.24 -3.38
N VAL A 257 -14.37 0.85 -3.92
CA VAL A 257 -14.27 0.42 -5.31
C VAL A 257 -14.59 -1.07 -5.34
N GLU A 258 -15.83 -1.40 -5.66
CA GLU A 258 -16.22 -2.76 -6.04
C GLU A 258 -15.41 -3.19 -7.28
N ILE A 259 -14.62 -4.22 -7.11
CA ILE A 259 -13.93 -4.88 -8.22
C ILE A 259 -14.91 -5.85 -8.85
N GLU A 260 -15.60 -5.43 -9.90
CA GLU A 260 -16.31 -6.35 -10.78
C GLU A 260 -15.31 -7.31 -11.47
N ARG A 261 -15.56 -8.59 -11.27
CA ARG A 261 -14.85 -9.67 -11.98
C ARG A 261 -15.24 -9.63 -13.45
N VAL A 262 -14.32 -9.19 -14.30
CA VAL A 262 -14.49 -9.28 -15.75
C VAL A 262 -13.95 -10.62 -16.24
N ASN A 263 -14.82 -11.37 -16.92
CA ASN A 263 -14.57 -12.64 -17.56
C ASN A 263 -13.48 -12.54 -18.65
N GLU A 264 -12.71 -13.62 -18.75
CA GLU A 264 -11.70 -13.84 -19.79
C GLU A 264 -12.30 -13.77 -21.19
N ILE A 265 -11.65 -13.03 -22.08
CA ILE A 265 -11.88 -13.05 -23.53
C ILE A 265 -10.57 -13.50 -24.21
N PRO A 266 -10.64 -14.40 -25.21
CA PRO A 266 -9.46 -15.07 -25.77
C PRO A 266 -8.61 -14.13 -26.64
N ALA A 267 -7.29 -14.37 -26.59
CA ALA A 267 -6.32 -13.69 -27.41
C ALA A 267 -6.40 -14.14 -28.87
N GLU A 268 -6.69 -13.24 -29.80
CA GLU A 268 -6.40 -13.44 -31.22
C GLU A 268 -5.10 -12.72 -31.63
N GLN A 269 -4.30 -13.46 -32.36
CA GLN A 269 -2.99 -13.04 -32.88
C GLN A 269 -3.16 -12.13 -34.09
N ALA A 270 -2.46 -11.00 -34.11
CA ALA A 270 -2.22 -10.26 -35.34
C ALA A 270 -0.81 -9.66 -35.36
N GLY A 271 -0.17 -9.76 -36.48
CA GLY A 271 1.24 -9.62 -36.78
C GLY A 271 1.87 -8.23 -36.67
N LYS A 272 3.11 -8.30 -36.36
CA LYS A 272 4.28 -7.41 -36.51
C LYS A 272 4.08 -5.97 -37.05
N LYS A 273 3.94 -5.05 -36.15
CA LYS A 273 4.73 -3.83 -35.93
C LYS A 273 4.85 -3.74 -34.42
N ASP A 274 6.01 -3.37 -33.89
CA ASP A 274 6.24 -3.30 -32.43
C ASP A 274 5.37 -2.17 -31.84
N ASN A 275 4.08 -2.48 -31.69
CA ASN A 275 3.02 -1.55 -31.29
C ASN A 275 2.65 -1.76 -29.81
N ARG A 276 3.60 -2.35 -29.05
CA ARG A 276 3.41 -2.57 -27.62
C ARG A 276 3.41 -1.24 -26.89
N PRO A 277 2.51 -1.02 -25.93
CA PRO A 277 2.53 0.18 -25.12
C PRO A 277 3.88 0.39 -24.45
N ALA A 278 4.34 1.65 -24.40
CA ALA A 278 5.59 2.00 -23.75
C ALA A 278 5.38 2.29 -22.26
N VAL A 279 6.15 1.63 -21.40
CA VAL A 279 6.13 1.79 -19.94
C VAL A 279 7.49 2.29 -19.48
N LEU A 280 7.51 3.40 -18.73
CA LEU A 280 8.72 3.91 -18.10
C LEU A 280 8.80 3.37 -16.67
N VAL A 281 9.87 2.64 -16.35
CA VAL A 281 10.18 2.13 -15.01
C VAL A 281 11.29 2.99 -14.40
N VAL A 282 11.02 3.55 -13.21
CA VAL A 282 11.92 4.42 -12.47
C VAL A 282 12.27 3.76 -11.14
N GLU A 283 13.51 3.35 -10.98
CA GLU A 283 13.98 2.60 -9.81
C GLU A 283 15.49 2.79 -9.68
N ASP A 284 15.98 3.19 -8.52
CA ASP A 284 17.41 3.44 -8.26
C ASP A 284 18.20 2.17 -7.99
N ASN A 285 17.54 1.10 -7.55
CA ASN A 285 18.16 -0.20 -7.35
C ASN A 285 18.27 -0.98 -8.66
N PRO A 286 19.48 -1.26 -9.17
CA PRO A 286 19.67 -1.89 -10.49
C PRO A 286 19.12 -3.31 -10.57
N ASP A 287 19.13 -4.07 -9.48
CA ASP A 287 18.60 -5.44 -9.46
C ASP A 287 17.06 -5.43 -9.52
N MET A 288 16.41 -4.51 -8.77
CA MET A 288 14.97 -4.32 -8.81
C MET A 288 14.52 -3.78 -10.17
N LEU A 289 15.24 -2.80 -10.72
CA LEU A 289 14.99 -2.28 -12.06
C LEU A 289 15.03 -3.42 -13.09
N THR A 290 16.10 -4.22 -13.08
CA THR A 290 16.27 -5.37 -13.98
C THR A 290 15.13 -6.40 -13.79
N PHE A 291 14.75 -6.67 -12.56
CA PHE A 291 13.65 -7.58 -12.24
C PHE A 291 12.31 -7.09 -12.83
N VAL A 292 11.93 -5.84 -12.57
CA VAL A 292 10.68 -5.26 -13.07
C VAL A 292 10.67 -5.18 -14.60
N VAL A 293 11.76 -4.72 -15.21
CA VAL A 293 11.94 -4.69 -16.68
C VAL A 293 11.71 -6.06 -17.29
N ARG A 294 12.34 -7.09 -16.74
CA ARG A 294 12.19 -8.48 -17.23
C ARG A 294 10.76 -8.97 -17.19
N GLN A 295 9.99 -8.60 -16.14
CA GLN A 295 8.60 -9.02 -16.00
C GLN A 295 7.67 -8.30 -16.98
N LEU A 296 7.95 -7.04 -17.30
CA LEU A 296 7.10 -6.22 -18.16
C LEU A 296 7.49 -6.31 -19.65
N SER A 297 8.74 -6.64 -20.00
CA SER A 297 9.24 -6.65 -21.38
C SER A 297 8.53 -7.64 -22.31
N ARG A 298 7.78 -8.58 -21.76
CA ARG A 298 6.98 -9.53 -22.54
C ARG A 298 5.82 -8.82 -23.25
N ASP A 299 5.16 -7.91 -22.56
CA ASP A 299 3.90 -7.31 -22.99
C ASP A 299 4.06 -5.83 -23.38
N TYR A 300 5.14 -5.19 -22.92
CA TYR A 300 5.40 -3.75 -23.06
C TYR A 300 6.78 -3.45 -23.65
N THR A 301 6.91 -2.29 -24.27
CA THR A 301 8.21 -1.68 -24.55
C THR A 301 8.65 -0.92 -23.30
N VAL A 302 9.71 -1.37 -22.63
CA VAL A 302 10.13 -0.81 -21.35
C VAL A 302 11.26 0.18 -21.54
N LEU A 303 11.05 1.41 -21.05
CA LEU A 303 12.05 2.46 -20.87
C LEU A 303 12.47 2.49 -19.41
N THR A 304 13.66 2.95 -19.10
CA THR A 304 14.21 2.94 -17.74
C THR A 304 14.78 4.29 -17.35
N ALA A 305 14.70 4.62 -16.06
CA ALA A 305 15.39 5.73 -15.43
C ALA A 305 15.78 5.33 -14.00
N THR A 306 16.81 5.94 -13.43
CA THR A 306 17.32 5.62 -12.09
C THR A 306 16.85 6.61 -11.01
N ASN A 307 16.21 7.71 -11.42
CA ASN A 307 15.64 8.72 -10.54
C ASN A 307 14.58 9.57 -11.27
N GLY A 308 13.84 10.39 -10.53
CA GLY A 308 12.78 11.21 -11.10
C GLY A 308 13.26 12.25 -12.12
N ALA A 309 14.45 12.81 -11.94
CA ALA A 309 15.00 13.80 -12.88
C ALA A 309 15.36 13.18 -14.24
N GLU A 310 15.95 12.00 -14.25
CA GLU A 310 16.22 11.22 -15.46
C GLU A 310 14.90 10.79 -16.12
N ALA A 311 13.90 10.40 -15.33
CA ALA A 311 12.57 10.04 -15.83
C ALA A 311 11.92 11.17 -16.64
N LEU A 312 12.01 12.42 -16.18
CA LEU A 312 11.50 13.58 -16.92
C LEU A 312 12.24 13.79 -18.26
N GLN A 313 13.55 13.55 -18.31
CA GLN A 313 14.30 13.61 -19.56
C GLN A 313 13.85 12.52 -20.55
N VAL A 314 13.58 11.31 -20.05
CA VAL A 314 13.04 10.22 -20.87
C VAL A 314 11.66 10.56 -21.41
N LEU A 315 10.80 11.18 -20.60
CA LEU A 315 9.45 11.63 -21.01
C LEU A 315 9.50 12.71 -22.09
N ASP A 316 10.49 13.61 -22.05
CA ASP A 316 10.67 14.63 -23.09
C ASP A 316 10.99 14.03 -24.47
N GLY A 317 11.73 12.93 -24.51
CA GLY A 317 12.15 12.26 -25.74
C GLY A 317 11.17 11.22 -26.28
N ASN A 318 10.31 10.63 -25.46
CA ASN A 318 9.58 9.42 -25.80
C ASN A 318 8.06 9.55 -25.53
N TYR A 319 7.28 8.77 -26.28
CA TYR A 319 5.85 8.58 -25.98
C TYR A 319 5.72 7.46 -24.95
N VAL A 320 5.15 7.77 -23.79
CA VAL A 320 5.01 6.85 -22.66
C VAL A 320 3.52 6.70 -22.31
N ASN A 321 3.07 5.45 -22.15
CA ASN A 321 1.67 5.12 -21.81
C ASN A 321 1.45 4.97 -20.31
N LEU A 322 2.51 4.68 -19.53
CA LEU A 322 2.45 4.46 -18.10
C LEU A 322 3.83 4.71 -17.48
N VAL A 323 3.85 5.34 -16.31
CA VAL A 323 5.05 5.44 -15.47
C VAL A 323 4.86 4.54 -14.24
N ILE A 324 5.87 3.72 -13.94
CA ILE A 324 5.96 2.93 -12.71
C ILE A 324 7.21 3.42 -11.99
N SER A 325 7.05 4.04 -10.82
CA SER A 325 8.14 4.66 -10.08
C SER A 325 8.24 4.14 -8.66
N ASP A 326 9.47 3.86 -8.19
CA ASP A 326 9.71 3.79 -6.76
C ASP A 326 9.43 5.15 -6.11
N VAL A 327 9.03 5.12 -4.84
CA VAL A 327 8.82 6.32 -4.04
C VAL A 327 10.15 6.86 -3.52
N VAL A 328 11.03 6.00 -3.01
CA VAL A 328 12.28 6.41 -2.35
C VAL A 328 13.45 6.30 -3.32
N MET A 329 13.85 7.43 -3.88
CA MET A 329 14.97 7.52 -4.82
C MET A 329 15.79 8.77 -4.56
N PRO A 330 17.10 8.79 -4.90
CA PRO A 330 17.94 9.97 -4.80
C PRO A 330 17.56 11.02 -5.84
N VAL A 331 18.00 12.26 -5.62
CA VAL A 331 17.87 13.44 -6.51
C VAL A 331 16.43 13.96 -6.57
N MET A 332 15.48 13.16 -7.07
CA MET A 332 14.05 13.44 -7.13
C MET A 332 13.29 12.15 -6.81
N ASP A 333 12.51 12.19 -5.75
CA ASP A 333 11.71 11.05 -5.29
C ASP A 333 10.46 10.80 -6.15
N GLY A 334 9.80 9.65 -5.95
CA GLY A 334 8.62 9.28 -6.74
C GLY A 334 7.39 10.14 -6.48
N PHE A 335 7.25 10.76 -5.31
CA PHE A 335 6.16 11.68 -5.01
C PHE A 335 6.35 13.01 -5.76
N GLU A 336 7.56 13.54 -5.74
CA GLU A 336 7.91 14.76 -6.47
C GLU A 336 7.79 14.54 -7.98
N LEU A 337 8.24 13.39 -8.49
CA LEU A 337 8.06 13.00 -9.89
C LEU A 337 6.56 12.93 -10.25
N CYS A 338 5.74 12.23 -9.46
CA CYS A 338 4.30 12.12 -9.68
C CYS A 338 3.63 13.49 -9.71
N LYS A 339 3.91 14.35 -8.72
CA LYS A 339 3.40 15.72 -8.66
C LYS A 339 3.78 16.51 -9.90
N THR A 340 5.04 16.42 -10.33
CA THR A 340 5.53 17.11 -11.52
C THR A 340 4.82 16.62 -12.77
N ILE A 341 4.70 15.30 -12.98
CA ILE A 341 3.96 14.73 -14.11
C ILE A 341 2.50 15.20 -14.13
N LYS A 342 1.81 15.15 -12.99
CA LYS A 342 0.37 15.45 -12.90
C LYS A 342 0.05 16.94 -12.99
N SER A 343 0.99 17.81 -12.68
CA SER A 343 0.85 19.28 -12.81
C SER A 343 1.32 19.83 -14.15
N ASP A 344 2.16 19.10 -14.89
CA ASP A 344 2.69 19.54 -16.18
C ASP A 344 1.68 19.28 -17.31
N LEU A 345 1.41 20.32 -18.13
CA LEU A 345 0.50 20.24 -19.28
C LEU A 345 0.91 19.19 -20.31
N ASN A 346 2.22 18.88 -20.41
CA ASN A 346 2.71 17.91 -21.40
C ASN A 346 2.47 16.46 -20.96
N TYR A 347 2.52 16.16 -19.65
CA TYR A 347 2.60 14.79 -19.12
C TYR A 347 1.40 14.38 -18.27
N SER A 348 0.54 15.31 -17.84
CA SER A 348 -0.56 15.06 -16.87
C SER A 348 -1.51 13.92 -17.27
N HIS A 349 -1.62 13.61 -18.57
CA HIS A 349 -2.43 12.51 -19.06
C HIS A 349 -1.80 11.12 -18.83
N ILE A 350 -0.52 11.03 -18.45
CA ILE A 350 0.18 9.75 -18.26
C ILE A 350 -0.18 9.20 -16.88
N PRO A 351 -0.72 7.97 -16.79
CA PRO A 351 -0.95 7.32 -15.50
C PRO A 351 0.36 7.00 -14.79
N VAL A 352 0.33 7.09 -13.45
CA VAL A 352 1.50 6.84 -12.59
C VAL A 352 1.15 5.79 -11.55
N ILE A 353 1.93 4.70 -11.49
CA ILE A 353 1.94 3.72 -10.42
C ILE A 353 3.12 4.03 -9.50
N LEU A 354 2.87 4.19 -8.20
CA LEU A 354 3.92 4.35 -7.20
C LEU A 354 4.18 3.01 -6.50
N LEU A 355 5.43 2.55 -6.52
CA LEU A 355 5.90 1.40 -5.77
C LEU A 355 6.46 1.88 -4.43
N THR A 356 6.03 1.31 -3.32
CA THR A 356 6.42 1.81 -2.01
C THR A 356 6.73 0.70 -1.01
N ALA A 357 7.68 0.97 -0.13
CA ALA A 357 7.89 0.17 1.07
C ALA A 357 7.11 0.71 2.29
N LYS A 358 6.43 1.86 2.17
CA LYS A 358 5.71 2.49 3.28
C LYS A 358 4.29 1.90 3.38
N THR A 359 4.00 1.23 4.49
CA THR A 359 2.68 0.67 4.84
C THR A 359 1.73 1.70 5.47
N ASN A 360 2.10 2.99 5.49
CA ASN A 360 1.33 4.01 6.20
C ASN A 360 0.19 4.51 5.31
N ILE A 361 -1.04 4.47 5.83
CA ILE A 361 -2.24 5.06 5.21
C ILE A 361 -2.00 6.53 4.84
N GLN A 362 -1.28 7.28 5.68
CA GLN A 362 -0.92 8.68 5.42
C GLN A 362 -0.12 8.84 4.12
N SER A 363 0.86 7.98 3.86
CA SER A 363 1.63 8.02 2.61
C SER A 363 0.81 7.59 1.38
N LYS A 364 -0.19 6.72 1.57
CA LYS A 364 -1.16 6.37 0.51
C LYS A 364 -2.08 7.55 0.20
N ILE A 365 -2.58 8.23 1.24
CA ILE A 365 -3.41 9.45 1.09
C ILE A 365 -2.58 10.54 0.39
N GLU A 366 -1.37 10.79 0.85
CA GLU A 366 -0.45 11.79 0.26
C GLU A 366 -0.17 11.47 -1.23
N GLY A 367 0.10 10.21 -1.56
CA GLY A 367 0.29 9.78 -2.97
C GLY A 367 -0.97 9.94 -3.82
N MET A 368 -2.15 9.66 -3.28
CA MET A 368 -3.44 9.88 -3.96
C MET A 368 -3.76 11.37 -4.12
N GLU A 369 -3.51 12.20 -3.10
CA GLU A 369 -3.66 13.66 -3.17
C GLU A 369 -2.73 14.29 -4.22
N LEU A 370 -1.55 13.70 -4.44
CA LEU A 370 -0.62 14.08 -5.50
C LEU A 370 -1.04 13.60 -6.90
N GLY A 371 -2.12 12.80 -7.00
CA GLY A 371 -2.72 12.36 -8.25
C GLY A 371 -2.17 11.06 -8.82
N ALA A 372 -1.51 10.21 -8.03
CA ALA A 372 -1.12 8.87 -8.46
C ALA A 372 -2.36 8.02 -8.79
N ASP A 373 -2.30 7.27 -9.91
CA ASP A 373 -3.43 6.45 -10.39
C ASP A 373 -3.47 5.08 -9.68
N ALA A 374 -2.34 4.58 -9.18
CA ALA A 374 -2.24 3.40 -8.35
C ALA A 374 -1.06 3.45 -7.39
N TYR A 375 -1.19 2.70 -6.29
CA TYR A 375 -0.20 2.59 -5.24
C TYR A 375 0.03 1.13 -4.91
N ILE A 376 1.25 0.63 -5.11
CA ILE A 376 1.60 -0.78 -4.92
C ILE A 376 2.66 -0.91 -3.85
N GLU A 377 2.36 -1.70 -2.83
CA GLU A 377 3.24 -1.92 -1.70
C GLU A 377 4.27 -3.01 -1.99
N LYS A 378 5.54 -2.71 -1.73
CA LYS A 378 6.64 -3.70 -1.76
C LYS A 378 6.61 -4.53 -0.46
N PRO A 379 6.69 -5.88 -0.51
CA PRO A 379 6.84 -6.71 -1.70
C PRO A 379 5.51 -6.98 -2.40
N PHE A 380 5.48 -6.83 -3.71
CA PHE A 380 4.31 -7.07 -4.56
C PHE A 380 4.42 -8.38 -5.34
N SER A 381 3.26 -8.94 -5.75
CA SER A 381 3.26 -9.99 -6.76
C SER A 381 3.40 -9.39 -8.16
N VAL A 382 4.08 -10.12 -9.04
CA VAL A 382 4.28 -9.71 -10.44
C VAL A 382 2.94 -9.60 -11.15
N GLU A 383 2.05 -10.57 -10.90
CA GLU A 383 0.72 -10.63 -11.49
C GLU A 383 -0.12 -9.41 -11.10
N TYR A 384 -0.02 -8.95 -9.85
CA TYR A 384 -0.71 -7.76 -9.39
C TYR A 384 -0.19 -6.49 -10.07
N LEU A 385 1.14 -6.34 -10.19
CA LEU A 385 1.75 -5.21 -10.91
C LEU A 385 1.31 -5.21 -12.40
N GLN A 386 1.36 -6.37 -13.06
CA GLN A 386 0.94 -6.52 -14.45
C GLN A 386 -0.55 -6.23 -14.64
N ALA A 387 -1.41 -6.71 -13.73
CA ALA A 387 -2.85 -6.43 -13.76
C ALA A 387 -3.14 -4.94 -13.61
N CYS A 388 -2.49 -4.25 -12.66
CA CYS A 388 -2.63 -2.80 -12.47
C CYS A 388 -2.17 -2.02 -13.71
N ALA A 389 -1.00 -2.37 -14.26
CA ALA A 389 -0.47 -1.72 -15.47
C ALA A 389 -1.41 -1.91 -16.67
N SER A 390 -1.88 -3.14 -16.89
CA SER A 390 -2.83 -3.48 -17.96
C SER A 390 -4.14 -2.69 -17.80
N ASN A 391 -4.72 -2.66 -16.61
CA ASN A 391 -5.98 -1.97 -16.35
C ASN A 391 -5.88 -0.46 -16.61
N LEU A 392 -4.81 0.20 -16.15
CA LEU A 392 -4.63 1.63 -16.35
C LEU A 392 -4.46 1.98 -17.83
N ILE A 393 -3.69 1.18 -18.58
CA ILE A 393 -3.48 1.37 -20.01
C ILE A 393 -4.79 1.12 -20.78
N GLN A 394 -5.50 0.01 -20.49
CA GLN A 394 -6.74 -0.34 -21.16
C GLN A 394 -7.89 0.65 -20.87
N ASN A 395 -8.00 1.15 -19.63
CA ASN A 395 -9.01 2.14 -19.30
C ASN A 395 -8.82 3.45 -20.09
N ARG A 396 -7.56 3.87 -20.25
CA ARG A 396 -7.24 5.01 -21.13
C ARG A 396 -7.62 4.74 -22.58
N GLU A 397 -7.32 3.55 -23.07
CA GLU A 397 -7.66 3.14 -24.45
C GLU A 397 -9.17 3.13 -24.67
N LYS A 398 -9.95 2.56 -23.76
CA LYS A 398 -11.42 2.56 -23.82
C LYS A 398 -12.01 3.97 -23.85
N LEU A 399 -11.50 4.89 -23.03
CA LEU A 399 -11.93 6.28 -23.05
C LEU A 399 -11.65 6.95 -24.40
N ARG A 400 -10.47 6.72 -24.97
CA ARG A 400 -10.10 7.24 -26.29
C ARG A 400 -10.99 6.68 -27.40
N GLN A 401 -11.24 5.37 -27.40
CA GLN A 401 -12.14 4.74 -28.37
C GLN A 401 -13.56 5.30 -28.27
N ALA A 402 -14.12 5.46 -27.07
CA ALA A 402 -15.43 6.04 -26.87
C ALA A 402 -15.53 7.46 -27.43
N PHE A 403 -14.46 8.26 -27.32
CA PHE A 403 -14.40 9.60 -27.93
C PHE A 403 -14.32 9.53 -29.47
N ALA A 404 -13.54 8.62 -30.01
CA ALA A 404 -13.41 8.45 -31.46
C ALA A 404 -14.72 7.98 -32.13
N GLU A 405 -15.49 7.11 -31.44
CA GLU A 405 -16.77 6.58 -31.93
C GLU A 405 -17.93 7.56 -31.77
N SER A 406 -17.84 8.49 -30.82
CA SER A 406 -18.89 9.49 -30.55
C SER A 406 -18.33 10.91 -30.65
N PRO A 407 -18.18 11.46 -31.87
CA PRO A 407 -17.60 12.78 -32.08
C PRO A 407 -18.33 13.95 -31.40
N PHE A 408 -19.55 13.74 -30.92
CA PHE A 408 -20.37 14.76 -30.22
C PHE A 408 -20.10 14.80 -28.71
N ILE A 409 -19.33 13.86 -28.16
CA ILE A 409 -18.88 13.92 -26.74
C ILE A 409 -17.98 15.15 -26.59
N ALA A 410 -18.26 15.96 -25.59
CA ALA A 410 -17.41 17.12 -25.30
C ALA A 410 -16.02 16.69 -24.90
N ALA A 411 -14.96 17.28 -25.50
CA ALA A 411 -13.58 16.95 -25.19
C ALA A 411 -13.26 17.07 -23.68
N ASN A 412 -13.96 17.93 -22.95
CA ASN A 412 -13.80 18.11 -21.49
C ASN A 412 -14.06 16.83 -20.68
N THR A 413 -14.86 15.87 -21.18
CA THR A 413 -15.11 14.60 -20.49
C THR A 413 -13.90 13.65 -20.53
N MET A 414 -12.89 13.97 -21.33
CA MET A 414 -11.65 13.20 -21.45
C MET A 414 -10.56 13.62 -20.46
N ALA A 415 -10.77 14.75 -19.77
CA ALA A 415 -9.81 15.24 -18.78
C ALA A 415 -9.91 14.40 -17.50
N LEU A 416 -8.78 13.85 -17.04
CA LEU A 416 -8.68 13.13 -15.77
C LEU A 416 -7.94 13.95 -14.71
N THR A 417 -7.23 15.00 -15.12
CA THR A 417 -6.51 15.91 -14.23
C THR A 417 -6.93 17.35 -14.48
N LYS A 418 -6.73 18.23 -13.49
CA LYS A 418 -6.95 19.68 -13.66
C LYS A 418 -6.10 20.26 -14.79
N ALA A 419 -4.88 19.74 -14.98
CA ALA A 419 -4.01 20.16 -16.08
C ALA A 419 -4.54 19.71 -17.45
N ASP A 420 -5.18 18.53 -17.55
CA ASP A 420 -5.87 18.11 -18.77
C ASP A 420 -7.10 18.99 -19.07
N GLU A 421 -7.89 19.36 -18.05
CA GLU A 421 -9.01 20.28 -18.21
C GLU A 421 -8.55 21.64 -18.74
N GLU A 422 -7.51 22.19 -18.15
CA GLU A 422 -6.94 23.47 -18.58
C GLU A 422 -6.37 23.38 -19.99
N PHE A 423 -5.67 22.28 -20.34
CA PHE A 423 -5.19 22.05 -21.70
C PHE A 423 -6.33 22.01 -22.71
N ILE A 424 -7.38 21.22 -22.45
CA ILE A 424 -8.53 21.09 -23.36
C ILE A 424 -9.27 22.43 -23.49
N LYS A 425 -9.43 23.17 -22.39
CA LYS A 425 -10.05 24.50 -22.40
C LYS A 425 -9.28 25.47 -23.30
N ARG A 426 -7.97 25.60 -23.11
CA ARG A 426 -7.09 26.45 -23.95
C ARG A 426 -7.11 26.01 -25.40
N LEU A 427 -7.06 24.70 -25.64
CA LEU A 427 -7.12 24.14 -27.00
C LEU A 427 -8.42 24.53 -27.70
N ASN A 428 -9.56 24.40 -27.02
CA ASN A 428 -10.86 24.79 -27.54
C ASN A 428 -10.94 26.30 -27.83
N GLU A 429 -10.42 27.16 -26.93
CA GLU A 429 -10.37 28.61 -27.13
C GLU A 429 -9.54 28.98 -28.39
N VAL A 430 -8.37 28.37 -28.56
CA VAL A 430 -7.51 28.57 -29.73
C VAL A 430 -8.21 28.17 -31.01
N ILE A 431 -8.92 27.03 -31.02
CA ILE A 431 -9.67 26.56 -32.20
C ILE A 431 -10.86 27.45 -32.49
N GLN A 432 -11.62 27.88 -31.46
CA GLN A 432 -12.81 28.78 -31.63
C GLN A 432 -12.43 30.10 -32.26
N ILE A 433 -11.26 30.64 -32.00
CA ILE A 433 -10.74 31.88 -32.60
C ILE A 433 -10.30 31.67 -34.05
N ASN A 434 -9.80 30.50 -34.40
CA ASN A 434 -9.09 30.27 -35.64
C ASN A 434 -9.75 29.24 -36.59
N TYR A 435 -10.96 28.71 -36.26
CA TYR A 435 -11.60 27.66 -37.06
C TYR A 435 -11.90 28.05 -38.51
N GLY A 436 -12.14 29.35 -38.77
CA GLY A 436 -12.40 29.89 -40.12
C GLY A 436 -11.14 30.21 -40.92
N ASN A 437 -9.96 30.09 -40.32
CA ASN A 437 -8.70 30.34 -41.03
C ASN A 437 -8.20 29.06 -41.71
N PRO A 438 -8.20 28.94 -43.05
CA PRO A 438 -7.71 27.75 -43.74
C PRO A 438 -6.21 27.51 -43.61
N GLU A 439 -5.40 28.55 -43.38
CA GLU A 439 -3.96 28.48 -43.20
C GLU A 439 -3.52 28.08 -41.79
N PHE A 440 -4.50 28.03 -40.82
CA PHE A 440 -4.21 27.70 -39.43
C PHE A 440 -3.76 26.26 -39.30
N SER A 441 -2.51 26.08 -38.91
CA SER A 441 -1.77 24.82 -38.90
C SER A 441 -1.61 24.25 -37.49
N MET A 442 -1.08 23.03 -37.42
CA MET A 442 -0.69 22.39 -36.17
C MET A 442 0.43 23.15 -35.43
N ASP A 443 1.36 23.75 -36.17
CA ASP A 443 2.47 24.52 -35.63
C ASP A 443 1.92 25.79 -34.93
N ASP A 444 0.99 26.48 -35.58
CA ASP A 444 0.31 27.64 -34.99
C ASP A 444 -0.47 27.29 -33.70
N MET A 445 -1.10 26.09 -33.64
CA MET A 445 -1.74 25.61 -32.43
C MET A 445 -0.75 25.36 -31.30
N ALA A 446 0.37 24.68 -31.59
CA ALA A 446 1.41 24.40 -30.61
C ALA A 446 2.01 25.70 -30.05
N ASP A 447 2.34 26.67 -30.90
CA ASP A 447 2.89 27.97 -30.50
C ASP A 447 1.92 28.76 -29.61
N LYS A 448 0.62 28.79 -29.97
CA LYS A 448 -0.42 29.46 -29.14
C LYS A 448 -0.65 28.82 -27.79
N LEU A 449 -0.32 27.54 -27.63
CA LEU A 449 -0.38 26.79 -26.37
C LEU A 449 0.95 26.81 -25.61
N ASN A 450 1.99 27.48 -26.14
CA ASN A 450 3.34 27.48 -25.61
C ASN A 450 3.93 26.07 -25.45
N MET A 451 3.68 25.20 -26.42
CA MET A 451 4.16 23.82 -26.44
C MET A 451 5.05 23.59 -27.65
N SER A 452 6.07 22.71 -27.51
CA SER A 452 6.79 22.21 -28.67
C SER A 452 5.85 21.36 -29.54
N ARG A 453 6.09 21.36 -30.86
CA ARG A 453 5.31 20.53 -31.79
C ARG A 453 5.23 19.06 -31.37
N SER A 454 6.34 18.50 -30.90
CA SER A 454 6.42 17.11 -30.45
C SER A 454 5.58 16.86 -29.19
N ASN A 455 5.64 17.77 -28.21
CA ASN A 455 4.90 17.65 -26.96
C ASN A 455 3.39 17.84 -27.22
N PHE A 456 3.02 18.79 -28.05
CA PHE A 456 1.65 19.02 -28.45
C PHE A 456 1.05 17.80 -29.16
N TYR A 457 1.79 17.22 -30.12
CA TYR A 457 1.36 15.99 -30.80
C TYR A 457 1.16 14.84 -29.81
N ARG A 458 2.15 14.60 -28.92
CA ARG A 458 2.07 13.56 -27.89
C ARG A 458 0.92 13.78 -26.95
N LYS A 459 0.68 15.03 -26.52
CA LYS A 459 -0.41 15.38 -25.62
C LYS A 459 -1.79 15.12 -26.24
N ILE A 460 -2.05 15.61 -27.45
CA ILE A 460 -3.32 15.37 -28.13
C ILE A 460 -3.52 13.87 -28.35
N LYS A 461 -2.51 13.17 -28.86
CA LYS A 461 -2.60 11.73 -29.06
C LYS A 461 -2.79 11.00 -27.73
N GLY A 462 -2.14 11.44 -26.67
CA GLY A 462 -2.25 10.89 -25.33
C GLY A 462 -3.62 11.09 -24.69
N VAL A 463 -4.32 12.17 -24.97
CA VAL A 463 -5.64 12.48 -24.39
C VAL A 463 -6.77 11.98 -25.27
N LEU A 464 -6.73 12.22 -26.59
CA LEU A 464 -7.84 12.05 -27.53
C LEU A 464 -7.63 10.91 -28.55
N ASP A 465 -6.45 10.34 -28.65
CA ASP A 465 -6.00 9.38 -29.68
C ASP A 465 -6.14 9.88 -31.12
N LEU A 466 -6.30 11.16 -31.31
CA LEU A 466 -6.35 11.81 -32.61
C LEU A 466 -5.03 12.52 -32.91
N SER A 467 -4.67 12.65 -34.18
CA SER A 467 -3.66 13.62 -34.54
C SER A 467 -4.22 15.04 -34.39
N PRO A 468 -3.41 16.08 -34.16
CA PRO A 468 -3.86 17.46 -34.11
C PRO A 468 -4.66 17.90 -35.35
N ASN A 469 -4.27 17.41 -36.53
CA ASN A 469 -4.97 17.70 -37.77
C ASN A 469 -6.36 17.04 -37.85
N GLU A 470 -6.47 15.78 -37.38
CA GLU A 470 -7.77 15.09 -37.30
C GLU A 470 -8.70 15.78 -36.31
N PHE A 471 -8.16 16.20 -35.14
CA PHE A 471 -8.94 16.93 -34.16
C PHE A 471 -9.43 18.28 -34.69
N LEU A 472 -8.57 19.07 -35.32
CA LEU A 472 -8.94 20.33 -35.94
C LEU A 472 -10.04 20.15 -37.04
N ARG A 473 -9.87 19.10 -37.86
CA ARG A 473 -10.89 18.75 -38.88
C ARG A 473 -12.21 18.37 -38.25
N LEU A 474 -12.19 17.60 -37.17
CA LEU A 474 -13.38 17.19 -36.43
C LEU A 474 -14.14 18.42 -35.87
N GLU A 475 -13.44 19.34 -35.22
CA GLU A 475 -14.01 20.54 -34.64
C GLU A 475 -14.57 21.48 -35.73
N ARG A 476 -13.91 21.62 -36.88
CA ARG A 476 -14.44 22.35 -38.05
C ARG A 476 -15.73 21.70 -38.58
N LEU A 477 -15.79 20.37 -38.67
CA LEU A 477 -17.01 19.66 -39.10
C LEU A 477 -18.17 19.84 -38.10
N LYS A 478 -17.90 19.73 -36.80
CA LYS A 478 -18.92 19.99 -35.76
C LYS A 478 -19.50 21.39 -35.88
N LYS A 479 -18.65 22.39 -36.13
CA LYS A 479 -19.10 23.78 -36.28
C LYS A 479 -19.90 24.01 -37.57
N ALA A 480 -19.56 23.32 -38.65
CA ALA A 480 -20.29 23.40 -39.92
C ALA A 480 -21.68 22.71 -39.86
N ALA A 481 -21.87 21.79 -38.92
CA ALA A 481 -23.12 21.06 -38.70
C ALA A 481 -24.09 21.79 -37.74
N GLN A 482 -23.63 22.83 -37.04
CA GLN A 482 -24.46 23.75 -36.22
C GLN A 482 -24.96 24.93 -37.02
#